data_d389aca1b8c998aea8bbef24ab71aba5
#
_entry.id   d389aca1b8c998aea8bbef24ab71aba5
#
_cell.length_a   1.000
_cell.length_b   1.000
_cell.length_c   1.000
_cell.angle_alpha   90.00
_cell.angle_beta   90.00
_cell.angle_gamma   90.00
#
_symmetry.space_group_name_H-M   'P 1'
#
loop_
_entity.id
_entity.type
_entity.pdbx_description
1 polymer ?
#
loop_
_entity_poly.entity_id
_entity_poly.type
_entity_poly.pdbx_seq_one_letter_code
_entity_poly.pdbx_strand_id
1 'polypeptide(L)'
;WTEWIPSRERMQYMVVPRMMAIAEKGWSQPDQMVWEEFQERMVGQFPRLSVMNVNYRIPDLEGFHTTNAFIGKTEVSVVSPDPSCEIHYTTDGTAPTLESPQYEGAITIDTTTYFTFRSFRSNGKEGDIFQTAYLKQEYSKADQQASPENNGLKATWHECRVDSCSQIDQFPVKGTYEINDVTIPAEVK
;
A
#
# COMPACT_ATOMS: atom_id res chain seq x y z
N TRP A 1 -18.26 -22.60 -6.82
CA TRP A 1 -16.86 -22.25 -6.53
C TRP A 1 -15.92 -22.65 -7.68
N THR A 2 -16.08 -23.85 -8.23
CA THR A 2 -15.21 -24.35 -9.31
C THR A 2 -15.48 -23.74 -10.67
N GLU A 3 -16.60 -23.10 -10.88
CA GLU A 3 -16.96 -22.38 -12.12
C GLU A 3 -15.94 -21.27 -12.49
N TRP A 4 -15.33 -20.65 -11.49
CA TRP A 4 -14.35 -19.56 -11.64
C TRP A 4 -12.90 -20.01 -11.54
N ILE A 5 -12.65 -21.32 -11.35
CA ILE A 5 -11.33 -21.92 -11.22
C ILE A 5 -11.15 -22.98 -12.32
N PRO A 6 -10.85 -22.57 -13.56
CA PRO A 6 -10.88 -23.45 -14.72
C PRO A 6 -9.69 -24.41 -14.79
N SER A 7 -8.64 -24.19 -14.00
CA SER A 7 -7.43 -25.02 -14.07
C SER A 7 -6.79 -25.25 -12.69
N ARG A 8 -5.92 -26.27 -12.62
CA ARG A 8 -5.12 -26.56 -11.43
C ARG A 8 -4.18 -25.40 -11.10
N GLU A 9 -3.58 -24.79 -12.08
CA GLU A 9 -2.67 -23.66 -11.94
C GLU A 9 -3.40 -22.46 -11.34
N ARG A 10 -4.63 -22.19 -11.79
CA ARG A 10 -5.47 -21.12 -11.23
C ARG A 10 -5.84 -21.43 -9.78
N MET A 11 -6.18 -22.66 -9.45
CA MET A 11 -6.45 -23.08 -8.09
C MET A 11 -5.24 -22.86 -7.18
N GLN A 12 -4.06 -23.31 -7.61
CA GLN A 12 -2.82 -23.13 -6.86
C GLN A 12 -2.55 -21.65 -6.61
N TYR A 13 -2.69 -20.80 -7.63
CA TYR A 13 -2.52 -19.34 -7.51
C TYR A 13 -3.49 -18.71 -6.49
N MET A 14 -4.73 -19.15 -6.46
CA MET A 14 -5.73 -18.63 -5.53
C MET A 14 -5.51 -19.08 -4.08
N VAL A 15 -5.00 -20.28 -3.89
CA VAL A 15 -4.90 -20.96 -2.59
C VAL A 15 -3.54 -20.74 -1.94
N VAL A 16 -2.44 -20.82 -2.71
CA VAL A 16 -1.08 -20.72 -2.19
C VAL A 16 -0.51 -19.31 -2.45
N PRO A 17 0.05 -18.62 -1.45
CA PRO A 17 0.47 -19.11 -0.12
C PRO A 17 -0.59 -18.98 0.99
N ARG A 18 -1.79 -18.45 0.73
CA ARG A 18 -2.81 -18.17 1.76
C ARG A 18 -3.14 -19.37 2.66
N MET A 19 -3.18 -20.57 2.07
CA MET A 19 -3.42 -21.81 2.81
C MET A 19 -2.34 -22.09 3.85
N MET A 20 -1.12 -21.60 3.65
CA MET A 20 -0.01 -21.77 4.61
C MET A 20 -0.26 -20.97 5.88
N ALA A 21 -0.88 -19.79 5.78
CA ALA A 21 -1.30 -19.02 6.96
C ALA A 21 -2.42 -19.74 7.74
N ILE A 22 -3.31 -20.43 7.05
CA ILE A 22 -4.35 -21.25 7.70
C ILE A 22 -3.71 -22.46 8.40
N ALA A 23 -2.74 -23.10 7.75
CA ALA A 23 -2.00 -24.21 8.35
C ALA A 23 -1.22 -23.76 9.59
N GLU A 24 -0.54 -22.62 9.53
CA GLU A 24 0.14 -22.02 10.68
C GLU A 24 -0.81 -21.83 11.86
N LYS A 25 -1.99 -21.25 11.58
CA LYS A 25 -3.03 -21.05 12.60
C LYS A 25 -3.57 -22.35 13.19
N GLY A 26 -3.55 -23.43 12.43
CA GLY A 26 -4.00 -24.75 12.88
C GLY A 26 -2.98 -25.52 13.73
N TRP A 27 -1.68 -25.24 13.55
CA TRP A 27 -0.59 -25.95 14.21
C TRP A 27 0.05 -25.18 15.38
N SER A 28 0.05 -23.84 15.31
CA SER A 28 0.68 -23.00 16.32
C SER A 28 -0.27 -22.65 17.46
N GLN A 29 0.27 -22.52 18.67
CA GLN A 29 -0.50 -22.01 19.80
C GLN A 29 -0.83 -20.52 19.55
N PRO A 30 -2.00 -20.03 20.01
CA PRO A 30 -2.45 -18.65 19.75
C PRO A 30 -1.47 -17.58 20.24
N ASP A 31 -0.76 -17.83 21.32
CA ASP A 31 0.24 -16.94 21.92
C ASP A 31 1.59 -16.95 21.20
N GLN A 32 1.80 -17.90 20.28
CA GLN A 32 3.02 -18.05 19.47
C GLN A 32 2.83 -17.58 18.03
N MET A 33 1.65 -17.05 17.68
CA MET A 33 1.37 -16.56 16.33
C MET A 33 1.83 -15.11 16.17
N VAL A 34 3.09 -14.91 15.82
CA VAL A 34 3.68 -13.62 15.51
C VAL A 34 3.79 -13.47 13.99
N TRP A 35 3.28 -12.37 13.46
CA TRP A 35 3.21 -12.15 12.00
C TRP A 35 4.58 -12.11 11.35
N GLU A 36 5.50 -11.41 11.97
CA GLU A 36 6.89 -11.25 11.49
C GLU A 36 7.61 -12.60 11.39
N GLU A 37 7.45 -13.44 12.40
CA GLU A 37 8.03 -14.79 12.38
C GLU A 37 7.41 -15.70 11.33
N PHE A 38 6.10 -15.56 11.09
CA PHE A 38 5.42 -16.25 10.00
C PHE A 38 5.98 -15.82 8.64
N GLN A 39 6.17 -14.52 8.42
CA GLN A 39 6.77 -14.01 7.18
C GLN A 39 8.17 -14.56 6.96
N GLU A 40 9.02 -14.58 7.99
CA GLU A 40 10.36 -15.17 7.91
C GLU A 40 10.33 -16.66 7.52
N ARG A 41 9.42 -17.43 8.11
CA ARG A 41 9.22 -18.84 7.72
C ARG A 41 8.75 -18.99 6.28
N MET A 42 7.92 -18.08 5.81
CA MET A 42 7.42 -18.09 4.43
C MET A 42 8.53 -17.87 3.41
N VAL A 43 9.53 -17.02 3.70
CA VAL A 43 10.71 -16.83 2.83
C VAL A 43 11.39 -18.17 2.53
N GLY A 44 11.52 -19.06 3.53
CA GLY A 44 12.07 -20.39 3.36
C GLY A 44 11.16 -21.38 2.60
N GLN A 45 9.85 -21.07 2.47
CA GLN A 45 8.90 -21.94 1.75
C GLN A 45 8.82 -21.61 0.24
N PHE A 46 9.03 -20.38 -0.17
CA PHE A 46 8.95 -19.98 -1.59
C PHE A 46 9.88 -20.81 -2.51
N PRO A 47 11.18 -21.02 -2.18
CA PRO A 47 12.04 -21.90 -2.98
C PRO A 47 11.50 -23.33 -3.06
N ARG A 48 10.96 -23.88 -1.96
CA ARG A 48 10.38 -25.22 -1.93
C ARG A 48 9.16 -25.34 -2.84
N LEU A 49 8.27 -24.36 -2.80
CA LEU A 49 7.12 -24.28 -3.70
C LEU A 49 7.54 -24.19 -5.16
N SER A 50 8.62 -23.47 -5.45
CA SER A 50 9.20 -23.36 -6.79
C SER A 50 9.77 -24.69 -7.28
N VAL A 51 10.53 -25.43 -6.44
CA VAL A 51 11.04 -26.78 -6.76
C VAL A 51 9.90 -27.77 -7.00
N MET A 52 8.83 -27.68 -6.23
CA MET A 52 7.62 -28.49 -6.40
C MET A 52 6.76 -28.08 -7.61
N ASN A 53 7.18 -27.06 -8.35
CA ASN A 53 6.46 -26.45 -9.47
C ASN A 53 5.01 -26.06 -9.12
N VAL A 54 4.81 -25.57 -7.90
CA VAL A 54 3.52 -25.00 -7.47
C VAL A 54 3.35 -23.62 -8.05
N ASN A 55 2.21 -23.36 -8.68
CA ASN A 55 1.89 -22.04 -9.22
C ASN A 55 1.34 -21.13 -8.12
N TYR A 56 2.16 -20.81 -7.10
CA TYR A 56 1.73 -19.89 -6.04
C TYR A 56 1.67 -18.44 -6.51
N ARG A 57 0.80 -17.65 -5.89
CA ARG A 57 0.77 -16.20 -6.08
C ARG A 57 2.03 -15.59 -5.47
N ILE A 58 2.75 -14.80 -6.25
CA ILE A 58 3.86 -14.01 -5.73
C ILE A 58 3.25 -12.96 -4.77
N PRO A 59 3.83 -12.76 -3.58
CA PRO A 59 3.37 -11.72 -2.67
C PRO A 59 3.38 -10.34 -3.31
N ASP A 60 2.46 -9.50 -2.87
CA ASP A 60 2.34 -8.13 -3.37
C ASP A 60 3.59 -7.34 -2.98
N LEU A 61 3.99 -6.41 -3.85
CA LEU A 61 5.09 -5.49 -3.57
C LEU A 61 4.67 -4.49 -2.50
N GLU A 62 5.59 -4.14 -1.63
CA GLU A 62 5.40 -3.25 -0.49
C GLU A 62 6.34 -2.02 -0.57
N GLY A 63 6.14 -1.04 0.32
CA GLY A 63 7.00 0.14 0.47
C GLY A 63 6.50 1.39 -0.25
N PHE A 64 5.34 1.35 -0.91
CA PHE A 64 4.75 2.49 -1.60
C PHE A 64 3.23 2.55 -1.45
N HIS A 65 2.68 3.73 -1.70
CA HIS A 65 1.24 3.94 -1.84
C HIS A 65 0.87 4.12 -3.33
N THR A 66 -0.39 3.95 -3.68
CA THR A 66 -0.88 4.16 -5.05
C THR A 66 -0.61 5.59 -5.53
N THR A 67 -0.66 6.57 -4.61
CA THR A 67 -0.33 7.98 -4.89
C THR A 67 0.50 8.54 -3.74
N ASN A 68 1.62 9.15 -4.09
CA ASN A 68 2.56 9.78 -3.18
C ASN A 68 2.77 11.23 -3.61
N ALA A 69 2.70 12.17 -2.68
CA ALA A 69 3.02 13.57 -2.95
C ALA A 69 4.35 13.92 -2.30
N PHE A 70 5.19 14.70 -2.97
CA PHE A 70 6.49 15.11 -2.45
C PHE A 70 6.89 16.51 -2.88
N ILE A 71 7.83 17.10 -2.15
CA ILE A 71 8.42 18.41 -2.42
C ILE A 71 9.91 18.26 -2.59
N GLY A 72 10.47 18.94 -3.60
CA GLY A 72 11.90 18.84 -3.91
C GLY A 72 12.27 17.51 -4.54
N LYS A 73 12.82 16.59 -3.75
CA LYS A 73 13.24 15.25 -4.17
C LYS A 73 12.66 14.20 -3.21
N THR A 74 12.46 12.99 -3.70
CA THR A 74 12.04 11.85 -2.89
C THR A 74 12.68 10.57 -3.41
N GLU A 75 12.65 9.53 -2.58
CA GLU A 75 13.12 8.20 -2.94
C GLU A 75 11.93 7.26 -3.10
N VAL A 76 11.96 6.48 -4.16
CA VAL A 76 11.00 5.41 -4.45
C VAL A 76 11.60 4.12 -3.93
N SER A 77 11.00 3.57 -2.87
CA SER A 77 11.42 2.30 -2.27
C SER A 77 10.36 1.25 -2.52
N VAL A 78 10.79 0.09 -3.03
CA VAL A 78 9.92 -1.06 -3.32
C VAL A 78 10.57 -2.31 -2.77
N VAL A 79 9.79 -3.13 -2.09
CA VAL A 79 10.26 -4.38 -1.48
C VAL A 79 9.37 -5.53 -1.93
N SER A 80 9.99 -6.66 -2.26
CA SER A 80 9.29 -7.93 -2.42
C SER A 80 9.40 -8.75 -1.13
N PRO A 81 8.28 -9.21 -0.55
CA PRO A 81 8.33 -10.17 0.56
C PRO A 81 8.96 -11.52 0.19
N ASP A 82 9.02 -11.84 -1.11
CA ASP A 82 9.79 -12.98 -1.63
C ASP A 82 11.12 -12.47 -2.20
N PRO A 83 12.24 -12.60 -1.46
CA PRO A 83 13.55 -12.09 -1.91
C PRO A 83 14.15 -12.87 -3.08
N SER A 84 13.55 -13.99 -3.48
CA SER A 84 13.95 -14.73 -4.68
C SER A 84 13.40 -14.17 -5.98
N CYS A 85 12.52 -13.17 -5.89
CA CYS A 85 11.92 -12.50 -7.03
C CYS A 85 12.73 -11.27 -7.45
N GLU A 86 12.91 -11.10 -8.74
CA GLU A 86 13.41 -9.87 -9.34
C GLU A 86 12.27 -8.88 -9.53
N ILE A 87 12.51 -7.60 -9.31
CA ILE A 87 11.53 -6.54 -9.53
C ILE A 87 11.96 -5.77 -10.77
N HIS A 88 11.07 -5.63 -11.74
CA HIS A 88 11.28 -4.79 -12.93
C HIS A 88 10.26 -3.65 -12.95
N TYR A 89 10.60 -2.56 -13.60
CA TYR A 89 9.73 -1.40 -13.66
C TYR A 89 9.74 -0.72 -15.03
N THR A 90 8.70 0.08 -15.28
CA THR A 90 8.59 1.03 -16.38
C THR A 90 8.08 2.37 -15.87
N THR A 91 8.31 3.43 -16.64
CA THR A 91 7.83 4.79 -16.35
C THR A 91 6.92 5.36 -17.44
N ASP A 92 6.64 4.57 -18.47
CA ASP A 92 5.83 4.92 -19.61
C ASP A 92 4.41 4.31 -19.58
N GLY A 93 4.08 3.62 -18.46
CA GLY A 93 2.77 2.97 -18.27
C GLY A 93 2.64 1.59 -18.91
N THR A 94 3.66 1.11 -19.61
CA THR A 94 3.67 -0.26 -20.14
C THR A 94 3.85 -1.29 -19.02
N ALA A 95 3.39 -2.52 -19.24
CA ALA A 95 3.62 -3.62 -18.32
C ALA A 95 5.09 -4.03 -18.34
N PRO A 96 5.79 -4.07 -17.19
CA PRO A 96 7.16 -4.53 -17.12
C PRO A 96 7.32 -5.98 -17.60
N THR A 97 8.43 -6.23 -18.29
CA THR A 97 8.90 -7.55 -18.73
C THR A 97 10.28 -7.81 -18.15
N LEU A 98 10.84 -9.01 -18.33
CA LEU A 98 12.22 -9.32 -17.94
C LEU A 98 13.28 -8.50 -18.71
N GLU A 99 12.90 -7.85 -19.81
CA GLU A 99 13.76 -6.95 -20.57
C GLU A 99 13.69 -5.49 -20.09
N SER A 100 12.69 -5.18 -19.24
CA SER A 100 12.55 -3.86 -18.63
C SER A 100 13.65 -3.61 -17.60
N PRO A 101 13.95 -2.34 -17.25
CA PRO A 101 14.92 -2.02 -16.20
C PRO A 101 14.61 -2.78 -14.89
N GLN A 102 15.66 -3.37 -14.33
CA GLN A 102 15.58 -4.04 -13.04
C GLN A 102 15.66 -3.01 -11.90
N TYR A 103 14.87 -3.20 -10.87
CA TYR A 103 14.92 -2.41 -9.66
C TYR A 103 15.96 -3.00 -8.70
N GLU A 104 17.10 -2.32 -8.56
CA GLU A 104 18.21 -2.76 -7.71
C GLU A 104 18.28 -2.03 -6.36
N GLY A 105 17.43 -1.04 -6.14
CA GLY A 105 17.40 -0.24 -4.91
C GLY A 105 16.67 1.08 -5.09
N ALA A 106 16.64 1.89 -4.04
CA ALA A 106 15.90 3.14 -4.01
C ALA A 106 16.21 4.07 -5.19
N ILE A 107 15.20 4.52 -5.91
CA ILE A 107 15.30 5.42 -7.06
C ILE A 107 15.00 6.84 -6.58
N THR A 108 15.97 7.75 -6.68
CA THR A 108 15.75 9.18 -6.39
C THR A 108 15.09 9.87 -7.57
N ILE A 109 13.99 10.55 -7.32
CA ILE A 109 13.24 11.34 -8.31
C ILE A 109 13.08 12.80 -7.84
N ASP A 110 13.01 13.71 -8.79
CA ASP A 110 12.79 15.15 -8.56
C ASP A 110 11.71 15.76 -9.45
N THR A 111 11.00 14.91 -10.19
CA THR A 111 9.90 15.28 -11.09
C THR A 111 8.71 14.33 -10.85
N THR A 112 7.51 14.76 -11.23
CA THR A 112 6.34 13.87 -11.23
C THR A 112 6.62 12.68 -12.12
N THR A 113 6.52 11.48 -11.52
CA THR A 113 6.86 10.22 -12.20
C THR A 113 5.80 9.17 -11.86
N TYR A 114 5.43 8.41 -12.87
CA TYR A 114 4.53 7.27 -12.75
C TYR A 114 5.34 6.00 -12.92
N PHE A 115 5.22 5.09 -11.97
CA PHE A 115 5.89 3.81 -12.05
C PHE A 115 4.87 2.68 -12.21
N THR A 116 5.25 1.72 -13.02
CA THR A 116 4.60 0.41 -13.06
C THR A 116 5.64 -0.62 -12.65
N PHE A 117 5.37 -1.39 -11.60
CA PHE A 117 6.26 -2.43 -11.08
C PHE A 117 5.67 -3.80 -11.30
N ARG A 118 6.52 -4.77 -11.47
CA ARG A 118 6.17 -6.19 -11.54
C ARG A 118 7.30 -7.05 -11.01
N SER A 119 6.96 -8.07 -10.24
CA SER A 119 7.92 -9.07 -9.76
C SER A 119 7.96 -10.29 -10.68
N PHE A 120 9.14 -10.89 -10.80
CA PHE A 120 9.38 -12.09 -11.60
C PHE A 120 10.13 -13.12 -10.77
N ARG A 121 9.72 -14.38 -10.88
CA ARG A 121 10.48 -15.49 -10.32
C ARG A 121 11.58 -15.94 -11.28
N SER A 122 12.59 -16.64 -10.77
CA SER A 122 13.70 -17.19 -11.56
C SER A 122 13.27 -18.11 -12.71
N ASN A 123 12.07 -18.69 -12.64
CA ASN A 123 11.48 -19.51 -13.72
C ASN A 123 10.69 -18.66 -14.76
N GLY A 124 10.77 -17.33 -14.71
CA GLY A 124 10.10 -16.39 -15.61
C GLY A 124 8.61 -16.18 -15.30
N LYS A 125 8.07 -16.77 -14.24
CA LYS A 125 6.67 -16.50 -13.86
C LYS A 125 6.52 -15.10 -13.29
N GLU A 126 5.46 -14.45 -13.71
CA GLU A 126 5.15 -13.05 -13.45
C GLU A 126 4.23 -12.89 -12.25
N GLY A 127 4.47 -11.85 -11.44
CA GLY A 127 3.56 -11.38 -10.39
C GLY A 127 2.48 -10.45 -10.93
N ASP A 128 1.69 -9.92 -10.02
CA ASP A 128 0.71 -8.89 -10.33
C ASP A 128 1.41 -7.57 -10.70
N ILE A 129 0.70 -6.70 -11.43
CA ILE A 129 1.19 -5.39 -11.83
C ILE A 129 0.78 -4.37 -10.78
N PHE A 130 1.72 -3.56 -10.33
CA PHE A 130 1.51 -2.49 -9.36
C PHE A 130 1.82 -1.14 -10.00
N GLN A 131 0.89 -0.20 -9.87
CA GLN A 131 1.06 1.16 -10.38
C GLN A 131 1.09 2.15 -9.22
N THR A 132 2.00 3.09 -9.28
CA THR A 132 2.11 4.17 -8.31
C THR A 132 2.46 5.48 -8.99
N ALA A 133 1.87 6.56 -8.48
CA ALA A 133 2.15 7.92 -8.92
C ALA A 133 2.94 8.66 -7.84
N TYR A 134 4.03 9.27 -8.22
CA TYR A 134 4.79 10.22 -7.39
C TYR A 134 4.59 11.62 -7.97
N LEU A 135 3.81 12.43 -7.27
CA LEU A 135 3.41 13.76 -7.74
C LEU A 135 4.25 14.82 -7.03
N LYS A 136 5.10 15.50 -7.79
CA LYS A 136 5.83 16.65 -7.26
C LYS A 136 4.86 17.81 -7.02
N GLN A 137 4.90 18.33 -5.83
CA GLN A 137 4.09 19.47 -5.40
C GLN A 137 5.00 20.65 -5.01
N GLU A 138 4.43 21.83 -5.03
CA GLU A 138 5.05 23.03 -4.50
C GLU A 138 4.23 23.56 -3.33
N TYR A 139 4.89 24.21 -2.39
CA TYR A 139 4.16 24.89 -1.33
C TYR A 139 3.30 26.00 -1.92
N SER A 140 2.06 26.09 -1.47
CA SER A 140 1.25 27.28 -1.71
C SER A 140 1.96 28.50 -1.13
N LYS A 141 1.81 29.65 -1.78
CA LYS A 141 2.28 30.90 -1.17
C LYS A 141 1.59 31.10 0.18
N ALA A 142 2.37 31.50 1.18
CA ALA A 142 1.80 31.85 2.48
C ALA A 142 0.74 32.96 2.30
N ASP A 143 -0.40 32.77 2.94
CA ASP A 143 -1.40 33.82 3.02
C ASP A 143 -0.85 34.95 3.91
N GLN A 144 -0.47 36.07 3.30
CA GLN A 144 0.08 37.21 4.01
C GLN A 144 -0.99 37.94 4.88
N GLN A 145 -2.26 37.61 4.67
CA GLN A 145 -3.37 38.16 5.45
C GLN A 145 -3.75 37.29 6.65
N ALA A 146 -3.27 36.03 6.67
CA ALA A 146 -3.43 35.16 7.82
C ALA A 146 -2.49 35.60 8.94
N SER A 147 -2.99 36.48 9.82
CA SER A 147 -2.36 36.74 11.10
C SER A 147 -3.00 35.83 12.14
N PRO A 148 -2.32 34.76 12.59
CA PRO A 148 -2.87 33.93 13.65
C PRO A 148 -2.89 34.77 14.94
N GLU A 149 -4.03 35.36 15.26
CA GLU A 149 -4.21 36.10 16.51
C GLU A 149 -4.22 35.15 17.72
N ASN A 150 -4.54 33.89 17.48
CA ASN A 150 -4.59 32.84 18.51
C ASN A 150 -3.88 31.57 18.03
N ASN A 151 -3.14 30.93 18.92
CA ASN A 151 -2.60 29.59 18.71
C ASN A 151 -3.73 28.56 18.91
N GLY A 152 -4.24 28.01 17.84
CA GLY A 152 -5.25 26.97 17.92
C GLY A 152 -6.04 26.79 16.62
N LEU A 153 -6.88 25.81 16.64
CA LEU A 153 -7.81 25.46 15.54
C LEU A 153 -9.23 25.79 16.01
N LYS A 154 -10.02 26.44 15.15
CA LYS A 154 -11.46 26.59 15.39
C LYS A 154 -12.15 25.31 14.89
N ALA A 155 -12.73 24.55 15.82
CA ALA A 155 -13.54 23.37 15.51
C ALA A 155 -15.02 23.70 15.61
N THR A 156 -15.80 23.34 14.62
CA THR A 156 -17.26 23.37 14.64
C THR A 156 -17.80 21.95 14.57
N TRP A 157 -18.88 21.67 15.30
CA TRP A 157 -19.55 20.38 15.16
C TRP A 157 -21.02 20.55 14.75
N HIS A 158 -21.49 19.58 13.99
CA HIS A 158 -22.83 19.54 13.43
C HIS A 158 -23.45 18.20 13.73
N GLU A 159 -24.70 18.19 14.16
CA GLU A 159 -25.48 16.95 14.32
C GLU A 159 -26.20 16.65 13.01
N CYS A 160 -25.62 15.77 12.19
CA CYS A 160 -26.14 15.47 10.87
C CYS A 160 -25.76 14.05 10.44
N ARG A 161 -26.50 13.54 9.46
CA ARG A 161 -26.13 12.35 8.71
C ARG A 161 -25.82 12.78 7.28
N VAL A 162 -24.58 12.58 6.84
CA VAL A 162 -24.13 13.02 5.53
C VAL A 162 -23.44 11.86 4.80
N ASP A 163 -23.53 11.85 3.49
CA ASP A 163 -22.82 10.89 2.63
C ASP A 163 -21.44 11.42 2.21
N SER A 164 -21.22 12.74 2.35
CA SER A 164 -19.96 13.41 2.03
C SER A 164 -19.70 14.56 2.99
N CYS A 165 -18.45 14.77 3.38
CA CYS A 165 -18.03 15.89 4.23
C CYS A 165 -18.39 17.27 3.66
N SER A 166 -18.50 17.42 2.34
CA SER A 166 -18.89 18.67 1.67
C SER A 166 -20.33 19.10 1.97
N GLN A 167 -21.15 18.24 2.54
CA GLN A 167 -22.53 18.54 2.90
C GLN A 167 -22.67 19.10 4.32
N ILE A 168 -21.61 19.06 5.13
CA ILE A 168 -21.65 19.47 6.55
C ILE A 168 -22.10 20.92 6.71
N ASP A 169 -21.61 21.81 5.85
CA ASP A 169 -21.90 23.26 5.91
C ASP A 169 -23.38 23.59 5.65
N GLN A 170 -24.17 22.64 5.15
CA GLN A 170 -25.61 22.82 4.95
C GLN A 170 -26.41 22.68 6.25
N PHE A 171 -25.80 22.17 7.32
CA PHE A 171 -26.44 21.93 8.59
C PHE A 171 -26.05 22.99 9.63
N PRO A 172 -26.94 23.30 10.59
CA PRO A 172 -26.63 24.28 11.61
C PRO A 172 -25.46 23.84 12.49
N VAL A 173 -24.59 24.81 12.82
CA VAL A 173 -23.53 24.63 13.82
C VAL A 173 -24.16 24.46 15.19
N LYS A 174 -23.86 23.36 15.86
CA LYS A 174 -24.33 23.05 17.24
C LYS A 174 -23.37 23.60 18.31
N GLY A 175 -22.10 23.66 18.00
CA GLY A 175 -21.09 24.21 18.89
C GLY A 175 -19.81 24.59 18.15
N THR A 176 -19.06 25.52 18.77
CA THR A 176 -17.75 25.96 18.29
C THR A 176 -16.77 25.93 19.46
N TYR A 177 -15.60 25.36 19.21
CA TYR A 177 -14.54 25.16 20.19
C TYR A 177 -13.22 25.66 19.63
N GLU A 178 -12.37 26.22 20.48
CA GLU A 178 -10.96 26.41 20.19
C GLU A 178 -10.18 25.18 20.72
N ILE A 179 -9.45 24.51 19.84
CA ILE A 179 -8.70 23.30 20.16
C ILE A 179 -7.25 23.48 19.75
N ASN A 180 -6.33 22.94 20.55
CA ASN A 180 -4.89 23.00 20.27
C ASN A 180 -4.41 21.77 19.47
N ASP A 181 -5.28 20.78 19.27
CA ASP A 181 -4.98 19.53 18.60
C ASP A 181 -6.23 19.04 17.86
N VAL A 182 -6.07 18.17 16.86
CA VAL A 182 -7.18 17.54 16.11
C VAL A 182 -7.79 16.41 16.95
N THR A 183 -8.42 16.78 18.06
CA THR A 183 -9.13 15.85 18.94
C THR A 183 -10.60 16.24 19.04
N ILE A 184 -11.47 15.26 19.25
CA ILE A 184 -12.89 15.50 19.47
C ILE A 184 -13.05 16.04 20.90
N PRO A 185 -13.59 17.28 21.08
CA PRO A 185 -13.86 17.81 22.41
C PRO A 185 -14.74 16.86 23.25
N ALA A 186 -14.47 16.78 24.55
CA ALA A 186 -15.14 15.86 25.44
C ALA A 186 -16.67 16.06 25.51
N GLU A 187 -17.11 17.31 25.26
CA GLU A 187 -18.51 17.74 25.25
C GLU A 187 -19.29 17.24 24.03
N VAL A 188 -18.59 16.73 23.01
CA VAL A 188 -19.18 16.21 21.75
C VAL A 188 -19.29 14.68 21.76
N LYS A 189 -18.85 14.02 22.82
CA LYS A 189 -18.90 12.56 22.96
C LYS A 189 -20.24 12.06 23.48
#